data_b2fb5a3c57d23026a1d87651bc70bafc
#
_entry.id   b2fb5a3c57d23026a1d87651bc70bafc
#
_cell.length_a   1.000
_cell.length_b   1.000
_cell.length_c   1.000
_cell.angle_alpha   90.00
_cell.angle_beta   90.00
_cell.angle_gamma   90.00
#
_symmetry.space_group_name_H-M   'P 1'
#
loop_
_entity.id
_entity.type
_entity.pdbx_description
1 polymer ?
#
loop_
_entity_poly.entity_id
_entity_poly.type
_entity_poly.pdbx_seq_one_letter_code
_entity_poly.pdbx_strand_id
1 'polypeptide(L)'
;MDFSQAIQMHMAWVKNILVDIQSPAALNPEDIARDDLCEIGKWIYEIDAQYHDLPEYRKLKDLHKELHQSTSDAVILAQAGKVEEAKEFLSVDGSFIDTSKHLLECCSKLLATMNP
;
A
#
# COMPACT_ATOMS: atom_id res chain seq x y z
N MET A 1 -11.24 8.87 9.27
CA MET A 1 -10.79 7.48 8.98
C MET A 1 -10.26 6.86 10.26
N ASP A 2 -10.42 5.55 10.41
CA ASP A 2 -9.81 4.78 11.50
C ASP A 2 -9.02 3.60 10.94
N PHE A 3 -8.36 2.82 11.80
CA PHE A 3 -7.53 1.70 11.34
C PHE A 3 -8.33 0.57 10.69
N SER A 4 -9.59 0.39 11.10
CA SER A 4 -10.47 -0.60 10.46
C SER A 4 -10.81 -0.19 9.02
N GLN A 5 -11.14 1.08 8.81
CA GLN A 5 -11.39 1.62 7.47
C GLN A 5 -10.13 1.54 6.60
N ALA A 6 -8.96 1.82 7.20
CA ALA A 6 -7.69 1.74 6.47
C ALA A 6 -7.43 0.32 5.96
N ILE A 7 -7.72 -0.71 6.78
CA ILE A 7 -7.59 -2.11 6.38
C ILE A 7 -8.46 -2.40 5.17
N GLN A 8 -9.74 -2.00 5.22
CA GLN A 8 -10.70 -2.23 4.13
C GLN A 8 -10.28 -1.52 2.85
N MET A 9 -9.86 -0.27 2.96
CA MET A 9 -9.42 0.53 1.81
C MET A 9 -8.16 -0.06 1.18
N HIS A 10 -7.21 -0.54 2.00
CA HIS A 10 -6.01 -1.18 1.49
C HIS A 10 -6.33 -2.44 0.71
N MET A 11 -7.22 -3.29 1.23
CA MET A 11 -7.63 -4.51 0.55
C MET A 11 -8.31 -4.21 -0.80
N ALA A 12 -9.16 -3.19 -0.84
CA ALA A 12 -9.79 -2.74 -2.08
C ALA A 12 -8.77 -2.21 -3.08
N TRP A 13 -7.78 -1.46 -2.60
CA TRP A 13 -6.71 -0.93 -3.44
C TRP A 13 -5.86 -2.04 -4.08
N VAL A 14 -5.49 -3.06 -3.30
CA VAL A 14 -4.75 -4.22 -3.82
C VAL A 14 -5.54 -4.91 -4.93
N LYS A 15 -6.83 -5.13 -4.71
CA LYS A 15 -7.70 -5.74 -5.70
C LYS A 15 -7.76 -4.92 -6.98
N ASN A 16 -7.90 -3.61 -6.85
CA ASN A 16 -7.99 -2.70 -7.99
C ASN A 16 -6.70 -2.67 -8.80
N ILE A 17 -5.54 -2.63 -8.15
CA ILE A 17 -4.27 -2.57 -8.86
C ILE A 17 -4.00 -3.88 -9.64
N LEU A 18 -4.41 -5.02 -9.10
CA LEU A 18 -4.27 -6.30 -9.81
C LEU A 18 -5.11 -6.34 -11.10
N VAL A 19 -6.23 -5.65 -11.12
CA VAL A 19 -7.06 -5.48 -12.33
C VAL A 19 -6.43 -4.44 -13.26
N ASP A 20 -6.08 -3.28 -12.72
CA ASP A 20 -5.62 -2.12 -13.51
C ASP A 20 -4.29 -2.39 -14.21
N ILE A 21 -3.43 -3.23 -13.63
CA ILE A 21 -2.12 -3.57 -14.22
C ILE A 21 -2.25 -4.28 -15.58
N GLN A 22 -3.42 -4.83 -15.87
CA GLN A 22 -3.68 -5.51 -17.14
C GLN A 22 -3.95 -4.53 -18.27
N SER A 23 -4.25 -3.26 -17.95
CA SER A 23 -4.44 -2.17 -18.91
C SER A 23 -3.67 -0.94 -18.42
N PRO A 24 -2.32 -0.99 -18.42
CA PRO A 24 -1.51 -0.02 -17.69
C PRO A 24 -1.35 1.35 -18.34
N ALA A 25 -1.82 1.55 -19.57
CA ALA A 25 -1.54 2.76 -20.34
C ALA A 25 -2.02 4.06 -19.67
N ALA A 26 -3.11 3.98 -18.89
CA ALA A 26 -3.69 5.15 -18.21
C ALA A 26 -3.08 5.40 -16.82
N LEU A 27 -2.20 4.52 -16.35
CA LEU A 27 -1.60 4.63 -15.02
C LEU A 27 -0.39 5.56 -15.06
N ASN A 28 -0.19 6.34 -13.99
CA ASN A 28 0.95 7.24 -13.85
C ASN A 28 1.87 6.71 -12.74
N PRO A 29 3.03 6.09 -13.10
CA PRO A 29 3.93 5.52 -12.09
C PRO A 29 4.48 6.55 -11.10
N GLU A 30 4.71 7.79 -11.52
CA GLU A 30 5.23 8.84 -10.64
C GLU A 30 4.24 9.16 -9.51
N ASP A 31 2.96 9.29 -9.85
CA ASP A 31 1.90 9.52 -8.87
C ASP A 31 1.69 8.31 -7.97
N ILE A 32 1.75 7.11 -8.55
CA ILE A 32 1.58 5.86 -7.81
C ILE A 32 2.71 5.68 -6.78
N ALA A 33 3.93 6.12 -7.09
CA ALA A 33 5.07 6.03 -6.18
C ALA A 33 4.92 6.92 -4.95
N ARG A 34 4.08 7.94 -5.01
CA ARG A 34 3.87 8.86 -3.88
C ARG A 34 2.91 8.27 -2.87
N ASP A 35 3.34 8.24 -1.61
CA ASP A 35 2.54 7.69 -0.51
C ASP A 35 1.58 8.71 0.12
N ASP A 36 1.63 9.97 -0.33
CA ASP A 36 0.85 11.08 0.22
C ASP A 36 -0.33 11.53 -0.65
N LEU A 37 -0.58 10.86 -1.77
CA LEU A 37 -1.69 11.19 -2.66
C LEU A 37 -2.97 10.39 -2.39
N CYS A 38 -2.86 9.17 -1.85
CA CYS A 38 -4.03 8.37 -1.53
C CYS A 38 -4.63 8.80 -0.18
N GLU A 39 -5.89 8.46 0.04
CA GLU A 39 -6.58 8.83 1.28
C GLU A 39 -5.91 8.25 2.52
N ILE A 40 -5.44 7.00 2.46
CA ILE A 40 -4.72 6.36 3.55
C ILE A 40 -3.45 7.14 3.87
N GLY A 41 -2.68 7.50 2.85
CA GLY A 41 -1.44 8.24 3.03
C GLY A 41 -1.65 9.60 3.67
N LYS A 42 -2.63 10.35 3.18
CA LYS A 42 -2.99 11.64 3.75
C LYS A 42 -3.36 11.51 5.22
N TRP A 43 -4.17 10.51 5.55
CA TRP A 43 -4.58 10.25 6.93
C TRP A 43 -3.39 9.84 7.81
N ILE A 44 -2.48 9.00 7.32
CA ILE A 44 -1.28 8.60 8.05
C ILE A 44 -0.46 9.83 8.45
N TYR A 45 -0.28 10.78 7.54
CA TYR A 45 0.44 12.02 7.86
C TYR A 45 -0.33 12.94 8.80
N GLU A 46 -1.67 12.95 8.73
CA GLU A 46 -2.51 13.74 9.64
C GLU A 46 -2.38 13.28 11.10
N ILE A 47 -2.29 11.98 11.33
CA ILE A 47 -2.23 11.41 12.69
C ILE A 47 -0.82 11.30 13.25
N ASP A 48 0.19 11.71 12.49
CA ASP A 48 1.60 11.57 12.88
C ASP A 48 1.90 12.16 14.26
N ALA A 49 1.36 13.34 14.56
CA ALA A 49 1.60 14.01 15.84
C ALA A 49 1.11 13.18 17.04
N GLN A 50 0.07 12.36 16.84
CA GLN A 50 -0.52 11.54 17.91
C GLN A 50 0.18 10.19 18.07
N TYR A 51 0.73 9.64 17.00
CA TYR A 51 1.17 8.24 16.95
C TYR A 51 2.65 8.03 16.64
N HIS A 52 3.41 9.10 16.35
CA HIS A 52 4.81 8.97 15.88
C HIS A 52 5.74 8.23 16.84
N ASP A 53 5.41 8.16 18.13
CA ASP A 53 6.23 7.45 19.13
C ASP A 53 5.95 5.94 19.15
N LEU A 54 4.87 5.48 18.52
CA LEU A 54 4.52 4.07 18.50
C LEU A 54 5.30 3.32 17.41
N PRO A 55 6.04 2.25 17.77
CA PRO A 55 6.79 1.48 16.78
C PRO A 55 5.91 0.92 15.65
N GLU A 56 4.70 0.45 15.96
CA GLU A 56 3.80 -0.10 14.96
C GLU A 56 3.31 0.97 13.98
N TYR A 57 3.13 2.21 14.44
CA TYR A 57 2.77 3.31 13.54
C TYR A 57 3.93 3.64 12.59
N ARG A 58 5.16 3.68 13.08
CA ARG A 58 6.33 3.94 12.23
C ARG A 58 6.51 2.85 11.18
N LYS A 59 6.31 1.59 11.55
CA LYS A 59 6.32 0.47 10.62
C LYS A 59 5.23 0.62 9.56
N LEU A 60 4.02 0.96 9.97
CA LEU A 60 2.89 1.18 9.05
C LEU A 60 3.24 2.23 8.01
N LYS A 61 3.81 3.34 8.43
CA LYS A 61 4.21 4.44 7.56
C LYS A 61 5.24 3.99 6.53
N ASP A 62 6.28 3.26 6.96
CA ASP A 62 7.32 2.75 6.09
C ASP A 62 6.80 1.70 5.13
N LEU A 63 5.98 0.77 5.59
CA LEU A 63 5.38 -0.28 4.77
C LEU A 63 4.44 0.29 3.70
N HIS A 64 3.65 1.31 4.06
CA HIS A 64 2.77 2.00 3.12
C HIS A 64 3.56 2.64 1.99
N LYS A 65 4.66 3.31 2.34
CA LYS A 65 5.55 3.93 1.36
C LYS A 65 6.18 2.88 0.43
N GLU A 66 6.64 1.77 1.01
CA GLU A 66 7.22 0.66 0.26
C GLU A 66 6.22 0.04 -0.72
N LEU A 67 4.96 -0.11 -0.31
CA LEU A 67 3.89 -0.61 -1.18
C LEU A 67 3.68 0.28 -2.40
N HIS A 68 3.65 1.59 -2.21
CA HIS A 68 3.50 2.54 -3.31
C HIS A 68 4.68 2.45 -4.28
N GLN A 69 5.90 2.34 -3.77
CA GLN A 69 7.10 2.20 -4.60
C GLN A 69 7.06 0.89 -5.40
N SER A 70 6.73 -0.22 -4.76
CA SER A 70 6.64 -1.53 -5.41
C SER A 70 5.57 -1.54 -6.50
N THR A 71 4.42 -0.91 -6.24
CA THR A 71 3.35 -0.81 -7.23
C THR A 71 3.77 0.01 -8.43
N SER A 72 4.47 1.12 -8.20
CA SER A 72 5.02 1.95 -9.28
C SER A 72 5.98 1.14 -10.17
N ASP A 73 6.85 0.36 -9.54
CA ASP A 73 7.80 -0.48 -10.27
C ASP A 73 7.06 -1.51 -11.15
N ALA A 74 6.01 -2.12 -10.63
CA ALA A 74 5.19 -3.05 -11.40
C ALA A 74 4.49 -2.36 -12.59
N VAL A 75 3.98 -1.15 -12.39
CA VAL A 75 3.34 -0.38 -13.45
C VAL A 75 4.33 -0.06 -14.57
N ILE A 76 5.57 0.31 -14.22
CA ILE A 76 6.63 0.57 -15.20
C ILE A 76 6.91 -0.67 -16.03
N LEU A 77 7.00 -1.85 -15.41
CA LEU A 77 7.17 -3.12 -16.12
C LEU A 77 6.02 -3.37 -17.10
N ALA A 78 4.79 -3.18 -16.64
CA ALA A 78 3.59 -3.41 -17.45
C ALA A 78 3.55 -2.45 -18.65
N GLN A 79 3.91 -1.18 -18.45
CA GLN A 79 3.94 -0.18 -19.52
C GLN A 79 5.05 -0.45 -20.53
N ALA A 80 6.10 -1.16 -20.14
CA ALA A 80 7.16 -1.61 -21.05
C ALA A 80 6.80 -2.87 -21.84
N GLY A 81 5.54 -3.33 -21.75
CA GLY A 81 5.07 -4.52 -22.44
C GLY A 81 5.29 -5.82 -21.66
N LYS A 82 5.73 -5.74 -20.41
CA LYS A 82 6.05 -6.89 -19.57
C LYS A 82 4.95 -7.16 -18.55
N VAL A 83 3.69 -7.25 -19.01
CA VAL A 83 2.52 -7.41 -18.14
C VAL A 83 2.60 -8.68 -17.29
N GLU A 84 3.07 -9.79 -17.85
CA GLU A 84 3.19 -11.04 -17.10
C GLU A 84 4.22 -10.94 -15.97
N GLU A 85 5.36 -10.26 -16.20
CA GLU A 85 6.35 -10.00 -15.16
C GLU A 85 5.79 -9.10 -14.07
N ALA A 86 5.00 -8.09 -14.45
CA ALA A 86 4.33 -7.21 -13.49
C ALA A 86 3.35 -7.99 -12.62
N LYS A 87 2.58 -8.91 -13.19
CA LYS A 87 1.66 -9.77 -12.45
C LYS A 87 2.40 -10.67 -11.46
N GLU A 88 3.52 -11.24 -11.86
CA GLU A 88 4.37 -12.06 -10.98
C GLU A 88 4.91 -11.24 -9.83
N PHE A 89 5.34 -10.01 -10.10
CA PHE A 89 5.84 -9.09 -9.08
C PHE A 89 4.79 -8.82 -7.99
N LEU A 90 3.52 -8.73 -8.38
CA LEU A 90 2.39 -8.48 -7.48
C LEU A 90 1.75 -9.77 -6.97
N SER A 91 2.31 -10.93 -7.29
CA SER A 91 1.72 -12.23 -6.94
C SER A 91 2.00 -12.62 -5.48
N VAL A 92 1.36 -13.73 -5.07
CA VAL A 92 1.46 -14.28 -3.70
C VAL A 92 2.90 -14.52 -3.26
N ASP A 93 3.79 -14.86 -4.19
CA ASP A 93 5.20 -15.15 -3.89
C ASP A 93 6.08 -13.89 -3.92
N GLY A 94 5.50 -12.73 -4.25
CA GLY A 94 6.25 -11.49 -4.37
C GLY A 94 6.33 -10.72 -3.06
N SER A 95 7.31 -9.81 -2.99
CA SER A 95 7.50 -8.92 -1.84
C SER A 95 6.30 -7.99 -1.61
N PHE A 96 5.55 -7.67 -2.67
CA PHE A 96 4.36 -6.82 -2.60
C PHE A 96 3.32 -7.41 -1.63
N ILE A 97 3.00 -8.69 -1.77
CA ILE A 97 2.00 -9.33 -0.91
C ILE A 97 2.53 -9.48 0.52
N ASP A 98 3.81 -9.78 0.71
CA ASP A 98 4.42 -9.84 2.04
C ASP A 98 4.35 -8.49 2.74
N THR A 99 4.69 -7.41 2.06
CA THR A 99 4.61 -6.06 2.59
C THR A 99 3.17 -5.70 2.93
N SER A 100 2.22 -6.07 2.08
CA SER A 100 0.78 -5.88 2.30
C SER A 100 0.31 -6.59 3.57
N LYS A 101 0.71 -7.84 3.79
CA LYS A 101 0.38 -8.60 5.00
C LYS A 101 0.92 -7.92 6.25
N HIS A 102 2.17 -7.47 6.23
CA HIS A 102 2.79 -6.78 7.36
C HIS A 102 2.07 -5.45 7.66
N LEU A 103 1.66 -4.73 6.63
CA LEU A 103 0.88 -3.49 6.81
C LEU A 103 -0.45 -3.78 7.51
N LEU A 104 -1.16 -4.81 7.08
CA LEU A 104 -2.43 -5.20 7.72
C LEU A 104 -2.22 -5.65 9.16
N GLU A 105 -1.14 -6.35 9.47
CA GLU A 105 -0.77 -6.73 10.84
C GLU A 105 -0.53 -5.49 11.71
N CYS A 106 0.19 -4.50 11.20
CA CYS A 106 0.41 -3.24 11.92
C CYS A 106 -0.89 -2.51 12.20
N CYS A 107 -1.79 -2.43 11.21
CA CYS A 107 -3.11 -1.83 11.40
C CYS A 107 -3.92 -2.57 12.47
N SER A 108 -3.89 -3.90 12.45
CA SER A 108 -4.60 -4.72 13.44
C SER A 108 -4.07 -4.52 14.86
N LYS A 109 -2.76 -4.43 15.02
CA LYS A 109 -2.13 -4.18 16.32
C LYS A 109 -2.48 -2.79 16.85
N LEU A 110 -2.45 -1.77 15.98
CA LEU A 110 -2.84 -0.42 16.35
C LEU A 110 -4.31 -0.34 16.74
N LEU A 111 -5.17 -1.02 15.99
CA LEU A 111 -6.60 -1.09 16.30
C LEU A 111 -6.84 -1.74 17.66
N ALA A 112 -6.15 -2.84 17.97
CA ALA A 112 -6.25 -3.52 19.26
C ALA A 112 -5.75 -2.65 20.42
N THR A 113 -4.72 -1.84 20.20
CA THR A 113 -4.17 -0.92 21.19
C THR A 113 -5.19 0.18 21.54
N MET A 114 -5.92 0.66 20.53
CA MET A 114 -6.89 1.75 20.69
C MET A 114 -8.22 1.27 21.25
N ASN A 115 -8.56 -0.01 21.09
CA ASN A 115 -9.80 -0.62 21.56
C ASN A 115 -9.47 -1.82 22.46
N PRO A 116 -8.91 -1.56 23.66
CA PRO A 116 -8.54 -2.64 24.58
C PRO A 116 -9.74 -3.40 25.14
#